data_3ce16642221f240ae6218c1251e4dae5
#
_entry.id   3ce16642221f240ae6218c1251e4dae5
#
_cell.length_a   1.000
_cell.length_b   1.000
_cell.length_c   1.000
_cell.angle_alpha   90.00
_cell.angle_beta   90.00
_cell.angle_gamma   90.00
#
_symmetry.space_group_name_H-M   'P 1'
#
loop_
_entity.id
_entity.type
_entity.pdbx_description
1 polymer ?
#
loop_
_entity_poly.entity_id
_entity_poly.type
_entity_poly.pdbx_seq_one_letter_code
_entity_poly.pdbx_strand_id
1 'polypeptide(L)'
;MLFSVMNLRLKPFPIHLTALLAVCTVAEARVWNFPGIPDPVDAEFVALSNNTVVLQGANGKSCEVPLANFSPADQKYVLALASGGKIPLPEEPVAKPRASRSDYREKSVETLTGPIVSMEPGTDLHITGTDDPIAGCTIKFSASDGWLFFDKIPASVVEKQFLDRFTVRGAKASPDKNIRITACGQGSVVIPLHKDDPAALLFDGASLSGSTLKLGPFVKYSDGKLSSMKSSSKSLLVKRGNMVTLAEKEDGTGISVNYVAQDHDVVVNDLPAELQASLRFARVFPWRWTSKKGIAGPIPENLNLGWYYDWNIGQNSTPDLEYVAIKQKRYWPGLDQDWKRKGTVHLLGYNEPDKADQAKMTVDEAISGWPELLGTGLRLGSPAVSDGGLGWLYDFMKKADEKKLRVDFVAVHYYRATADPGDARGAANQMRNFLEQIHERTKRPIWITEWNNGANWTSAPDPNEKQQKAAIEAMIKMLDETPFVERYALYNWVEDCRMVKDKKNALTPAGEAYRDKVSPVAFTQPRRAR
;
A
#
# COMPACT_ATOMS: atom_id res chain seq x y z
N MET A 1 -25.66 28.76 -15.95
CA MET A 1 -25.44 30.07 -15.32
C MET A 1 -24.08 30.68 -15.60
N LEU A 2 -22.99 29.93 -15.72
CA LEU A 2 -21.63 30.44 -15.98
C LEU A 2 -21.43 31.10 -17.36
N PHE A 3 -22.18 30.71 -18.39
CA PHE A 3 -22.10 31.38 -19.72
C PHE A 3 -22.70 32.79 -19.74
N SER A 4 -23.25 33.27 -18.66
CA SER A 4 -23.87 34.62 -18.54
C SER A 4 -22.98 35.66 -17.87
N VAL A 5 -21.84 35.31 -17.32
CA VAL A 5 -20.96 36.22 -16.56
C VAL A 5 -19.71 36.66 -17.32
N MET A 6 -19.35 35.95 -18.41
CA MET A 6 -18.31 36.42 -19.31
C MET A 6 -18.94 37.23 -20.45
N ASN A 7 -18.90 38.57 -20.31
CA ASN A 7 -19.17 39.50 -21.42
C ASN A 7 -18.10 39.38 -22.51
N LEU A 8 -18.03 38.24 -23.22
CA LEU A 8 -17.25 38.06 -24.42
C LEU A 8 -18.19 38.25 -25.63
N ARG A 9 -17.98 39.33 -26.36
CA ARG A 9 -18.73 39.68 -27.56
C ARG A 9 -18.69 38.52 -28.55
N LEU A 10 -19.82 37.86 -28.71
CA LEU A 10 -20.07 36.86 -29.76
C LEU A 10 -20.18 37.58 -31.11
N LYS A 11 -19.24 37.39 -32.02
CA LYS A 11 -19.41 37.66 -33.43
C LYS A 11 -19.71 36.33 -34.15
N PRO A 12 -20.78 36.23 -34.95
CA PRO A 12 -21.00 35.07 -35.80
C PRO A 12 -20.10 35.19 -37.05
N PHE A 13 -19.28 34.16 -37.28
CA PHE A 13 -18.56 34.00 -38.56
C PHE A 13 -19.08 32.77 -39.30
N PRO A 14 -19.18 32.83 -40.65
CA PRO A 14 -19.60 31.70 -41.47
C PRO A 14 -18.45 30.69 -41.60
N ILE A 15 -18.77 29.45 -41.37
CA ILE A 15 -17.86 28.29 -41.50
C ILE A 15 -17.71 27.99 -43.01
N HIS A 16 -16.53 28.22 -43.58
CA HIS A 16 -16.13 27.58 -44.83
C HIS A 16 -15.54 26.20 -44.50
N LEU A 17 -16.30 25.20 -44.91
CA LEU A 17 -15.97 23.77 -44.73
C LEU A 17 -14.91 23.39 -45.79
N THR A 18 -13.66 23.23 -45.37
CA THR A 18 -12.66 22.48 -46.13
C THR A 18 -12.41 21.16 -45.38
N ALA A 19 -12.86 20.08 -45.99
CA ALA A 19 -12.80 18.75 -45.40
C ALA A 19 -11.36 18.28 -45.26
N LEU A 20 -10.95 18.05 -44.00
CA LEU A 20 -9.83 17.18 -43.68
C LEU A 20 -10.39 16.08 -42.76
N LEU A 21 -10.46 14.84 -43.29
CA LEU A 21 -10.84 13.67 -42.53
C LEU A 21 -9.77 13.42 -41.47
N ALA A 22 -10.00 13.91 -40.24
CA ALA A 22 -9.31 13.46 -39.05
C ALA A 22 -10.24 12.50 -38.30
N VAL A 23 -9.75 11.33 -38.03
CA VAL A 23 -10.41 10.30 -37.21
C VAL A 23 -10.71 10.92 -35.84
N CYS A 24 -11.97 11.29 -35.61
CA CYS A 24 -12.46 11.73 -34.30
C CYS A 24 -12.44 10.55 -33.33
N THR A 25 -11.44 10.49 -32.44
CA THR A 25 -11.66 9.89 -31.13
C THR A 25 -12.51 10.87 -30.35
N VAL A 26 -13.72 10.46 -29.97
CA VAL A 26 -14.64 11.25 -29.14
C VAL A 26 -13.90 11.53 -27.82
N ALA A 27 -13.58 12.78 -27.54
CA ALA A 27 -13.06 13.19 -26.25
C ALA A 27 -14.24 13.17 -25.25
N GLU A 28 -14.11 12.44 -24.17
CA GLU A 28 -15.12 12.45 -23.10
C GLU A 28 -15.16 13.82 -22.42
N ALA A 29 -16.35 14.24 -21.96
CA ALA A 29 -16.55 15.46 -21.22
C ALA A 29 -15.66 15.46 -19.97
N ARG A 30 -14.94 16.57 -19.72
CA ARG A 30 -13.99 16.72 -18.63
C ARG A 30 -14.31 17.96 -17.81
N VAL A 31 -14.01 17.88 -16.52
CA VAL A 31 -14.11 19.00 -15.57
C VAL A 31 -12.83 19.84 -15.63
N TRP A 32 -12.98 21.12 -15.97
CA TRP A 32 -11.89 22.10 -16.09
C TRP A 32 -11.91 23.07 -14.93
N ASN A 33 -10.75 23.35 -14.33
CA ASN A 33 -10.59 24.32 -13.25
C ASN A 33 -9.82 25.54 -13.74
N PHE A 34 -10.44 26.72 -13.63
CA PHE A 34 -9.83 27.98 -14.05
C PHE A 34 -9.49 28.86 -12.84
N PRO A 35 -8.29 29.48 -12.81
CA PRO A 35 -7.95 30.45 -11.77
C PRO A 35 -8.98 31.58 -11.70
N GLY A 36 -9.53 31.84 -10.52
CA GLY A 36 -10.52 32.93 -10.29
C GLY A 36 -11.98 32.56 -10.61
N ILE A 37 -12.27 31.34 -11.05
CA ILE A 37 -13.63 30.83 -11.21
C ILE A 37 -13.87 29.78 -10.12
N PRO A 38 -14.80 30.01 -9.18
CA PRO A 38 -14.99 29.13 -8.03
C PRO A 38 -15.61 27.77 -8.39
N ASP A 39 -16.41 27.70 -9.46
CA ASP A 39 -17.08 26.46 -9.87
C ASP A 39 -16.36 25.83 -11.06
N PRO A 40 -16.10 24.51 -11.03
CA PRO A 40 -15.54 23.78 -12.15
C PRO A 40 -16.45 23.82 -13.39
N VAL A 41 -15.86 23.85 -14.57
CA VAL A 41 -16.59 23.85 -15.86
C VAL A 41 -16.54 22.45 -16.48
N ASP A 42 -17.68 21.84 -16.70
CA ASP A 42 -17.80 20.56 -17.41
C ASP A 42 -17.99 20.82 -18.92
N ALA A 43 -16.99 20.44 -19.72
CA ALA A 43 -16.98 20.67 -21.16
C ALA A 43 -16.03 19.72 -21.90
N GLU A 44 -16.32 19.49 -23.18
CA GLU A 44 -15.48 18.71 -24.08
C GLU A 44 -14.44 19.61 -24.78
N PHE A 45 -13.23 19.09 -24.97
CA PHE A 45 -12.23 19.74 -25.81
C PHE A 45 -12.59 19.56 -27.27
N VAL A 46 -12.67 20.65 -28.00
CA VAL A 46 -12.99 20.67 -29.45
C VAL A 46 -11.74 20.90 -30.30
N ALA A 47 -10.97 21.94 -29.99
CA ALA A 47 -9.79 22.30 -30.78
C ALA A 47 -8.81 23.19 -30.01
N LEU A 48 -7.55 23.20 -30.45
CA LEU A 48 -6.54 24.20 -30.09
C LEU A 48 -6.06 24.93 -31.34
N SER A 49 -6.21 26.23 -31.38
CA SER A 49 -5.72 27.08 -32.47
C SER A 49 -5.15 28.38 -31.91
N ASN A 50 -3.96 28.78 -32.36
CA ASN A 50 -3.31 30.03 -31.95
C ASN A 50 -3.27 30.25 -30.43
N ASN A 51 -2.88 29.22 -29.67
CA ASN A 51 -2.87 29.21 -28.19
C ASN A 51 -4.25 29.48 -27.53
N THR A 52 -5.34 29.24 -28.26
CA THR A 52 -6.71 29.34 -27.76
C THR A 52 -7.38 27.97 -27.84
N VAL A 53 -7.93 27.54 -26.73
CA VAL A 53 -8.63 26.26 -26.58
C VAL A 53 -10.12 26.49 -26.78
N VAL A 54 -10.74 25.70 -27.66
CA VAL A 54 -12.20 25.69 -27.85
C VAL A 54 -12.77 24.56 -27.01
N LEU A 55 -13.68 24.90 -26.08
CA LEU A 55 -14.42 23.95 -25.28
C LEU A 55 -15.91 24.00 -25.64
N GLN A 56 -16.60 22.85 -25.60
CA GLN A 56 -18.03 22.74 -25.80
C GLN A 56 -18.72 22.17 -24.55
N GLY A 57 -19.65 22.93 -24.01
CA GLY A 57 -20.47 22.48 -22.90
C GLY A 57 -21.59 21.52 -23.33
N ALA A 58 -22.18 20.79 -22.38
CA ALA A 58 -23.27 19.84 -22.58
C ALA A 58 -24.53 20.47 -23.26
N ASN A 59 -24.65 21.80 -23.22
CA ASN A 59 -25.72 22.56 -23.90
C ASN A 59 -25.39 22.88 -25.39
N GLY A 60 -24.32 22.31 -25.93
CA GLY A 60 -23.85 22.53 -27.31
C GLY A 60 -23.21 23.89 -27.57
N LYS A 61 -23.10 24.77 -26.59
CA LYS A 61 -22.42 26.08 -26.73
C LYS A 61 -20.92 25.92 -26.56
N SER A 62 -20.17 26.56 -27.44
CA SER A 62 -18.71 26.60 -27.37
C SER A 62 -18.21 27.90 -26.77
N CYS A 63 -17.08 27.82 -26.04
CA CYS A 63 -16.34 28.99 -25.57
C CYS A 63 -14.86 28.85 -25.93
N GLU A 64 -14.19 29.99 -26.09
CA GLU A 64 -12.76 30.09 -26.37
C GLU A 64 -12.02 30.55 -25.11
N VAL A 65 -10.99 29.80 -24.69
CA VAL A 65 -10.20 30.10 -23.52
C VAL A 65 -8.70 30.07 -23.86
N PRO A 66 -7.93 31.12 -23.58
CA PRO A 66 -6.50 31.11 -23.77
C PRO A 66 -5.83 29.94 -23.06
N LEU A 67 -4.92 29.21 -23.72
CA LEU A 67 -4.23 28.06 -23.13
C LEU A 67 -3.51 28.42 -21.82
N ALA A 68 -3.00 29.64 -21.70
CA ALA A 68 -2.34 30.11 -20.49
C ALA A 68 -3.27 30.20 -19.24
N ASN A 69 -4.58 30.18 -19.43
CA ASN A 69 -5.56 30.21 -18.33
C ASN A 69 -5.87 28.82 -17.76
N PHE A 70 -5.32 27.78 -18.37
CA PHE A 70 -5.45 26.41 -17.87
C PHE A 70 -4.37 26.09 -16.84
N SER A 71 -4.65 25.15 -15.94
CA SER A 71 -3.61 24.60 -15.07
C SER A 71 -2.46 23.99 -15.90
N PRO A 72 -1.22 23.90 -15.37
CA PRO A 72 -0.11 23.27 -16.09
C PRO A 72 -0.42 21.82 -16.53
N ALA A 73 -1.21 21.09 -15.75
CA ALA A 73 -1.66 19.74 -16.08
C ALA A 73 -2.65 19.74 -17.26
N ASP A 74 -3.59 20.69 -17.28
CA ASP A 74 -4.57 20.83 -18.35
C ASP A 74 -3.95 21.36 -19.64
N GLN A 75 -2.95 22.26 -19.57
CA GLN A 75 -2.18 22.69 -20.73
C GLN A 75 -1.49 21.50 -21.41
N LYS A 76 -0.83 20.63 -20.61
CA LYS A 76 -0.17 19.42 -21.10
C LYS A 76 -1.16 18.46 -21.77
N TYR A 77 -2.35 18.30 -21.16
CA TYR A 77 -3.43 17.47 -21.69
C TYR A 77 -3.96 18.01 -23.04
N VAL A 78 -4.25 19.31 -23.11
CA VAL A 78 -4.72 19.97 -24.36
C VAL A 78 -3.69 19.84 -25.47
N LEU A 79 -2.41 20.05 -25.18
CA LEU A 79 -1.31 19.92 -26.15
C LEU A 79 -1.16 18.48 -26.66
N ALA A 80 -1.35 17.49 -25.80
CA ALA A 80 -1.32 16.08 -26.17
C ALA A 80 -2.49 15.72 -27.10
N LEU A 81 -3.70 16.18 -26.80
CA LEU A 81 -4.88 16.02 -27.67
C LEU A 81 -4.67 16.67 -29.02
N ALA A 82 -4.20 17.92 -29.06
CA ALA A 82 -4.00 18.70 -30.29
C ALA A 82 -2.89 18.11 -31.20
N SER A 83 -1.93 17.38 -30.62
CA SER A 83 -0.82 16.73 -31.35
C SER A 83 -1.14 15.32 -31.86
N GLY A 84 -2.34 14.79 -31.63
CA GLY A 84 -2.70 13.41 -32.01
C GLY A 84 -1.92 12.32 -31.26
N GLY A 85 -1.24 12.69 -30.17
CA GLY A 85 -0.52 11.77 -29.30
C GLY A 85 -1.47 10.87 -28.49
N LYS A 86 -1.03 9.66 -28.11
CA LYS A 86 -1.75 8.84 -27.13
C LYS A 86 -1.88 9.66 -25.86
N ILE A 87 -3.12 9.97 -25.47
CA ILE A 87 -3.44 10.67 -24.23
C ILE A 87 -2.91 9.79 -23.09
N PRO A 88 -1.99 10.26 -22.24
CA PRO A 88 -1.83 9.64 -20.93
C PRO A 88 -3.20 9.78 -20.25
N LEU A 89 -3.78 8.68 -19.80
CA LEU A 89 -4.94 8.76 -18.92
C LEU A 89 -4.63 9.81 -17.86
N PRO A 90 -5.53 10.78 -17.60
CA PRO A 90 -5.27 11.79 -16.59
C PRO A 90 -4.90 11.05 -15.31
N GLU A 91 -3.70 11.29 -14.79
CA GLU A 91 -3.48 11.09 -13.37
C GLU A 91 -4.52 11.98 -12.70
N GLU A 92 -5.53 11.35 -12.07
CA GLU A 92 -6.38 12.09 -11.15
C GLU A 92 -5.44 12.88 -10.24
N PRO A 93 -5.68 14.19 -10.04
CA PRO A 93 -4.86 14.96 -9.14
C PRO A 93 -4.81 14.15 -7.84
N VAL A 94 -3.58 13.75 -7.44
CA VAL A 94 -3.36 13.09 -6.15
C VAL A 94 -3.86 14.11 -5.13
N ALA A 95 -5.14 14.00 -4.79
CA ALA A 95 -5.73 14.75 -3.72
C ALA A 95 -4.83 14.47 -2.52
N LYS A 96 -4.24 15.51 -1.92
CA LYS A 96 -3.61 15.39 -0.61
C LYS A 96 -4.46 14.42 0.18
N PRO A 97 -3.91 13.38 0.82
CA PRO A 97 -4.71 12.38 1.50
C PRO A 97 -5.62 13.11 2.49
N ARG A 98 -6.84 13.37 2.08
CA ARG A 98 -7.92 13.57 3.03
C ARG A 98 -8.03 12.24 3.72
N ALA A 99 -7.85 12.23 5.03
CA ALA A 99 -8.10 11.09 5.87
C ALA A 99 -9.33 10.36 5.29
N SER A 100 -9.18 9.07 4.96
CA SER A 100 -10.25 8.26 4.45
C SER A 100 -11.42 8.47 5.41
N ARG A 101 -12.57 8.94 4.92
CA ARG A 101 -13.79 8.80 5.72
C ARG A 101 -14.00 7.31 5.88
N SER A 102 -13.64 6.78 7.05
CA SER A 102 -14.04 5.46 7.45
C SER A 102 -15.58 5.44 7.44
N ASP A 103 -16.18 4.31 7.14
CA ASP A 103 -17.63 4.13 7.35
C ASP A 103 -17.97 4.19 8.86
N TYR A 104 -16.98 4.41 9.69
CA TYR A 104 -17.01 4.49 11.14
C TYR A 104 -16.89 5.95 11.59
N ARG A 105 -17.61 6.29 12.66
CA ARG A 105 -17.50 7.60 13.30
C ARG A 105 -16.17 7.69 14.04
N GLU A 106 -15.50 8.81 13.95
CA GLU A 106 -14.26 9.06 14.66
C GLU A 106 -14.50 10.06 15.79
N LYS A 107 -13.97 9.76 16.98
CA LYS A 107 -13.90 10.65 18.14
C LYS A 107 -12.46 10.71 18.61
N SER A 108 -12.02 11.86 19.10
CA SER A 108 -10.68 12.06 19.65
C SER A 108 -10.77 12.73 21.00
N VAL A 109 -10.01 12.20 21.96
CA VAL A 109 -9.86 12.76 23.30
C VAL A 109 -8.40 12.68 23.74
N GLU A 110 -7.96 13.55 24.61
CA GLU A 110 -6.61 13.45 25.18
C GLU A 110 -6.54 12.33 26.24
N THR A 111 -7.51 12.31 27.15
CA THR A 111 -7.62 11.33 28.24
C THR A 111 -9.06 10.92 28.43
N LEU A 112 -9.29 9.71 28.94
CA LEU A 112 -10.60 9.26 29.37
C LEU A 112 -10.79 9.51 30.87
N THR A 113 -12.01 9.85 31.24
CA THR A 113 -12.38 10.12 32.62
C THR A 113 -13.58 9.26 33.03
N GLY A 114 -13.63 8.87 34.31
CA GLY A 114 -14.72 8.06 34.86
C GLY A 114 -14.35 6.58 34.99
N PRO A 115 -15.04 5.85 35.91
CA PRO A 115 -14.67 4.48 36.27
C PRO A 115 -14.99 3.46 35.17
N ILE A 116 -15.95 3.78 34.29
CA ILE A 116 -16.39 2.87 33.20
C ILE A 116 -16.62 3.70 31.94
N VAL A 117 -15.97 3.32 30.86
CA VAL A 117 -16.17 3.87 29.51
C VAL A 117 -16.69 2.76 28.60
N SER A 118 -17.87 2.93 28.03
CA SER A 118 -18.45 1.98 27.07
C SER A 118 -18.14 2.46 25.65
N MET A 119 -17.49 1.61 24.86
CA MET A 119 -17.26 1.87 23.44
C MET A 119 -18.58 1.83 22.68
N GLU A 120 -18.83 2.86 21.89
CA GLU A 120 -20.00 2.92 21.02
C GLU A 120 -19.77 2.06 19.77
N PRO A 121 -20.74 1.19 19.39
CA PRO A 121 -20.65 0.45 18.14
C PRO A 121 -20.47 1.41 16.93
N GLY A 122 -19.64 0.99 15.97
CA GLY A 122 -19.34 1.78 14.77
C GLY A 122 -18.65 3.11 15.04
N THR A 123 -17.97 3.27 16.21
CA THR A 123 -17.22 4.47 16.55
C THR A 123 -15.79 4.11 16.92
N ASP A 124 -14.84 4.75 16.23
CA ASP A 124 -13.42 4.68 16.55
C ASP A 124 -13.06 5.82 17.51
N LEU A 125 -12.42 5.44 18.61
CA LEU A 125 -12.00 6.40 19.65
C LEU A 125 -10.48 6.52 19.64
N HIS A 126 -9.99 7.72 19.36
CA HIS A 126 -8.57 8.08 19.37
C HIS A 126 -8.19 8.74 20.70
N ILE A 127 -7.19 8.18 21.37
CA ILE A 127 -6.59 8.72 22.58
C ILE A 127 -5.23 9.32 22.21
N THR A 128 -5.08 10.63 22.40
CA THR A 128 -3.89 11.38 22.00
C THR A 128 -2.89 11.59 23.14
N GLY A 129 -3.29 11.35 24.40
CA GLY A 129 -2.42 11.43 25.56
C GLY A 129 -1.38 10.31 25.62
N THR A 130 -0.28 10.52 26.36
CA THR A 130 0.88 9.63 26.42
C THR A 130 1.09 8.95 27.77
N ASP A 131 0.75 9.63 28.87
CA ASP A 131 0.97 9.11 30.24
C ASP A 131 -0.34 8.57 30.77
N ASP A 132 -0.49 7.28 30.90
CA ASP A 132 -1.70 6.58 31.36
C ASP A 132 -3.04 7.33 31.11
N PRO A 133 -3.39 7.57 29.84
CA PRO A 133 -4.54 8.42 29.48
C PRO A 133 -5.89 7.76 29.78
N ILE A 134 -5.89 6.56 30.33
CA ILE A 134 -7.07 5.81 30.76
C ILE A 134 -7.00 5.45 32.25
N ALA A 135 -6.28 6.26 33.05
CA ALA A 135 -6.12 6.06 34.48
C ALA A 135 -7.47 5.92 35.20
N GLY A 136 -7.62 4.84 35.97
CA GLY A 136 -8.85 4.56 36.71
C GLY A 136 -10.06 4.14 35.87
N CYS A 137 -9.91 3.98 34.54
CA CYS A 137 -11.00 3.60 33.64
C CYS A 137 -11.01 2.09 33.36
N THR A 138 -12.19 1.51 33.31
CA THR A 138 -12.45 0.20 32.67
C THR A 138 -13.16 0.46 31.35
N ILE A 139 -12.59 -0.05 30.24
CA ILE A 139 -13.14 0.14 28.89
C ILE A 139 -13.91 -1.13 28.50
N LYS A 140 -15.18 -0.94 28.13
CA LYS A 140 -16.12 -2.02 27.77
C LYS A 140 -16.42 -1.98 26.28
N PHE A 141 -16.07 -3.03 25.56
CA PHE A 141 -16.47 -3.26 24.19
C PHE A 141 -17.72 -4.13 24.15
N SER A 142 -18.84 -3.58 23.70
CA SER A 142 -20.11 -4.31 23.53
C SER A 142 -20.20 -4.99 22.15
N ALA A 143 -19.49 -4.48 21.15
CA ALA A 143 -19.45 -4.94 19.77
C ALA A 143 -18.00 -4.97 19.25
N SER A 144 -17.78 -5.55 18.08
CA SER A 144 -16.46 -5.69 17.45
C SER A 144 -16.17 -4.63 16.39
N ASP A 145 -17.08 -3.69 16.16
CA ASP A 145 -17.01 -2.70 15.09
C ASP A 145 -16.60 -1.30 15.56
N GLY A 146 -16.39 -1.09 16.85
CA GLY A 146 -15.78 0.12 17.42
C GLY A 146 -14.38 -0.17 17.94
N TRP A 147 -13.37 0.56 17.49
CA TRP A 147 -11.98 0.33 17.85
C TRP A 147 -11.42 1.47 18.71
N LEU A 148 -10.44 1.14 19.56
CA LEU A 148 -9.74 2.12 20.40
C LEU A 148 -8.32 2.30 19.87
N PHE A 149 -7.96 3.52 19.55
CA PHE A 149 -6.63 3.90 19.11
C PHE A 149 -5.89 4.65 20.22
N PHE A 150 -4.65 4.30 20.44
CA PHE A 150 -3.69 5.08 21.19
C PHE A 150 -2.69 5.67 20.19
N ASP A 151 -2.82 6.94 19.86
CA ASP A 151 -2.09 7.54 18.73
C ASP A 151 -0.57 7.58 18.93
N LYS A 152 -0.10 7.51 20.19
CA LYS A 152 1.32 7.66 20.55
C LYS A 152 1.84 6.59 21.50
N ILE A 153 1.02 5.61 21.90
CA ILE A 153 1.43 4.56 22.84
C ILE A 153 1.61 3.25 22.07
N PRO A 154 2.82 2.64 22.13
CA PRO A 154 3.09 1.36 21.47
C PRO A 154 2.16 0.24 21.92
N ALA A 155 1.91 -0.72 21.04
CA ALA A 155 1.02 -1.85 21.29
C ALA A 155 1.49 -2.73 22.48
N SER A 156 2.79 -2.96 22.60
CA SER A 156 3.38 -3.70 23.72
C SER A 156 3.19 -3.01 25.07
N VAL A 157 3.17 -1.67 25.08
CA VAL A 157 2.88 -0.89 26.29
C VAL A 157 1.41 -1.03 26.67
N VAL A 158 0.50 -0.89 25.68
CA VAL A 158 -0.94 -1.08 25.90
C VAL A 158 -1.24 -2.49 26.40
N GLU A 159 -0.66 -3.50 25.79
CA GLU A 159 -0.84 -4.90 26.20
C GLU A 159 -0.33 -5.13 27.65
N LYS A 160 0.86 -4.62 27.97
CA LYS A 160 1.48 -4.82 29.28
C LYS A 160 0.80 -4.04 30.41
N GLN A 161 0.36 -2.80 30.15
CA GLN A 161 -0.08 -1.88 31.21
C GLN A 161 -1.61 -1.75 31.30
N PHE A 162 -2.33 -1.93 30.19
CA PHE A 162 -3.75 -1.59 30.11
C PHE A 162 -4.66 -2.78 29.83
N LEU A 163 -4.14 -3.96 29.47
CA LEU A 163 -4.94 -5.13 29.09
C LEU A 163 -6.02 -5.48 30.12
N ASP A 164 -5.67 -5.41 31.41
CA ASP A 164 -6.58 -5.74 32.51
C ASP A 164 -7.76 -4.76 32.66
N ARG A 165 -7.69 -3.61 32.01
CA ARG A 165 -8.73 -2.59 32.00
C ARG A 165 -9.76 -2.79 30.85
N PHE A 166 -9.57 -3.80 30.01
CA PHE A 166 -10.47 -4.04 28.88
C PHE A 166 -11.39 -5.23 29.13
N THR A 167 -12.65 -5.08 28.75
CA THR A 167 -13.62 -6.17 28.68
C THR A 167 -14.32 -6.19 27.32
N VAL A 168 -14.56 -7.38 26.79
CA VAL A 168 -15.24 -7.59 25.52
C VAL A 168 -16.49 -8.43 25.76
N ARG A 169 -17.66 -7.87 25.50
CA ARG A 169 -18.98 -8.51 25.74
C ARG A 169 -19.07 -9.08 27.17
N GLY A 170 -18.55 -8.35 28.15
CA GLY A 170 -18.57 -8.72 29.56
C GLY A 170 -17.45 -9.69 30.00
N ALA A 171 -16.70 -10.28 29.10
CA ALA A 171 -15.55 -11.12 29.43
C ALA A 171 -14.26 -10.30 29.54
N LYS A 172 -13.35 -10.66 30.45
CA LYS A 172 -12.02 -10.06 30.55
C LYS A 172 -11.26 -10.20 29.22
N ALA A 173 -10.55 -9.15 28.82
CA ALA A 173 -9.71 -9.18 27.62
C ALA A 173 -8.62 -10.25 27.71
N SER A 174 -8.44 -10.98 26.64
CA SER A 174 -7.39 -12.01 26.49
C SER A 174 -6.87 -11.96 25.05
N PRO A 175 -5.57 -11.68 24.86
CA PRO A 175 -4.96 -11.67 23.54
C PRO A 175 -5.25 -12.95 22.75
N ASP A 176 -5.41 -12.85 21.46
CA ASP A 176 -5.73 -13.95 20.53
C ASP A 176 -7.06 -14.68 20.74
N LYS A 177 -7.82 -14.34 21.80
CA LYS A 177 -9.14 -14.92 22.07
C LYS A 177 -10.27 -13.94 21.75
N ASN A 178 -10.31 -12.80 22.46
CA ASN A 178 -11.37 -11.80 22.30
C ASN A 178 -10.86 -10.36 22.11
N ILE A 179 -9.54 -10.16 22.05
CA ILE A 179 -8.94 -8.86 21.77
C ILE A 179 -7.64 -9.04 20.98
N ARG A 180 -7.39 -8.10 20.10
CA ARG A 180 -6.12 -7.96 19.37
C ARG A 180 -5.58 -6.55 19.62
N ILE A 181 -4.31 -6.46 19.99
CA ILE A 181 -3.58 -5.22 20.16
C ILE A 181 -2.41 -5.24 19.18
N THR A 182 -2.29 -4.23 18.33
CA THR A 182 -1.23 -4.18 17.31
C THR A 182 -0.85 -2.75 17.01
N ALA A 183 0.38 -2.56 16.50
CA ALA A 183 0.84 -1.24 16.07
C ALA A 183 -0.08 -0.62 15.02
N CYS A 184 -0.25 0.68 15.10
CA CYS A 184 -0.91 1.53 14.11
C CYS A 184 -0.16 2.86 14.01
N GLY A 185 0.64 3.03 12.95
CA GLY A 185 1.50 4.20 12.80
C GLY A 185 2.51 4.32 13.94
N GLN A 186 2.46 5.42 14.70
CA GLN A 186 3.32 5.67 15.85
C GLN A 186 2.76 5.13 17.18
N GLY A 187 1.55 4.62 17.15
CA GLY A 187 0.83 4.14 18.30
C GLY A 187 0.30 2.73 18.08
N SER A 188 -0.91 2.49 18.59
CA SER A 188 -1.52 1.18 18.56
C SER A 188 -3.03 1.24 18.39
N VAL A 189 -3.61 0.12 17.99
CA VAL A 189 -5.06 -0.09 17.92
C VAL A 189 -5.45 -1.32 18.72
N VAL A 190 -6.53 -1.18 19.48
CA VAL A 190 -7.18 -2.24 20.27
C VAL A 190 -8.46 -2.64 19.53
N ILE A 191 -8.51 -3.87 19.06
CA ILE A 191 -9.57 -4.44 18.25
C ILE A 191 -10.28 -5.52 19.05
N PRO A 192 -11.54 -5.32 19.45
CA PRO A 192 -12.33 -6.38 20.07
C PRO A 192 -12.67 -7.46 19.05
N LEU A 193 -12.61 -8.72 19.46
CA LEU A 193 -12.89 -9.89 18.63
C LEU A 193 -13.99 -10.74 19.26
N HIS A 194 -14.80 -11.38 18.43
CA HIS A 194 -15.72 -12.38 18.89
C HIS A 194 -15.79 -13.56 17.91
N LYS A 195 -15.95 -14.78 18.41
CA LYS A 195 -15.98 -16.01 17.60
C LYS A 195 -17.08 -16.04 16.54
N ASP A 196 -18.19 -15.32 16.77
CA ASP A 196 -19.31 -15.26 15.84
C ASP A 196 -19.17 -14.14 14.79
N ASP A 197 -18.20 -13.24 14.98
CA ASP A 197 -17.93 -12.14 14.04
C ASP A 197 -16.93 -12.64 12.97
N PRO A 198 -17.36 -12.79 11.72
CA PRO A 198 -16.48 -13.28 10.66
C PRO A 198 -15.46 -12.21 10.26
N ALA A 199 -14.25 -12.64 9.89
CA ALA A 199 -13.26 -11.77 9.26
C ALA A 199 -13.61 -11.48 7.79
N ALA A 200 -14.32 -12.40 7.13
CA ALA A 200 -14.91 -12.19 5.82
C ALA A 200 -16.14 -13.07 5.62
N LEU A 201 -16.96 -12.71 4.63
CA LEU A 201 -18.16 -13.43 4.21
C LEU A 201 -18.11 -13.68 2.72
N LEU A 202 -18.24 -14.95 2.32
CA LEU A 202 -18.32 -15.37 0.93
C LEU A 202 -19.76 -15.74 0.60
N PHE A 203 -20.25 -15.31 -0.57
CA PHE A 203 -21.65 -15.47 -0.99
C PHE A 203 -21.75 -16.18 -2.34
N ASP A 204 -22.78 -17.01 -2.53
CA ASP A 204 -23.08 -17.67 -3.82
C ASP A 204 -23.92 -16.82 -4.77
N GLY A 205 -24.45 -15.67 -4.32
CA GLY A 205 -25.12 -14.65 -5.12
C GLY A 205 -24.24 -13.42 -5.34
N ALA A 206 -24.51 -12.67 -6.40
CA ALA A 206 -23.90 -11.37 -6.64
C ALA A 206 -24.36 -10.32 -5.61
N SER A 207 -23.59 -9.24 -5.44
CA SER A 207 -23.96 -8.11 -4.58
C SER A 207 -24.31 -8.54 -3.14
N LEU A 208 -23.52 -9.45 -2.58
CA LEU A 208 -23.66 -9.97 -1.21
C LEU A 208 -25.01 -10.65 -0.94
N SER A 209 -25.54 -11.39 -1.91
CA SER A 209 -26.79 -12.11 -1.80
C SER A 209 -26.61 -13.63 -1.75
N GLY A 210 -27.71 -14.36 -1.44
CA GLY A 210 -27.71 -15.80 -1.42
C GLY A 210 -27.18 -16.43 -0.13
N SER A 211 -26.69 -17.66 -0.24
CA SER A 211 -26.11 -18.40 0.87
C SER A 211 -24.76 -17.83 1.26
N THR A 212 -24.39 -17.95 2.53
CA THR A 212 -23.19 -17.29 3.06
C THR A 212 -22.29 -18.28 3.79
N LEU A 213 -20.99 -18.19 3.52
CA LEU A 213 -19.94 -18.86 4.29
C LEU A 213 -19.12 -17.83 5.10
N LYS A 214 -19.06 -18.01 6.41
CA LYS A 214 -18.22 -17.21 7.31
C LYS A 214 -16.78 -17.70 7.26
N LEU A 215 -15.84 -16.79 6.98
CA LEU A 215 -14.42 -17.05 6.97
C LEU A 215 -13.76 -16.46 8.23
N GLY A 216 -13.09 -17.31 9.01
CA GLY A 216 -12.29 -16.90 10.17
C GLY A 216 -10.81 -16.69 9.84
N PRO A 217 -10.08 -15.93 10.67
CA PRO A 217 -8.66 -15.66 10.45
C PRO A 217 -7.80 -16.93 10.60
N PHE A 218 -6.72 -17.00 9.84
CA PHE A 218 -5.71 -18.07 9.80
C PHE A 218 -6.21 -19.44 9.34
N VAL A 219 -7.50 -19.62 9.10
CA VAL A 219 -8.06 -20.88 8.60
C VAL A 219 -7.81 -20.98 7.09
N LYS A 220 -7.31 -22.12 6.66
CA LYS A 220 -7.28 -22.51 5.25
C LYS A 220 -8.61 -23.18 4.92
N TYR A 221 -9.36 -22.55 4.02
CA TYR A 221 -10.61 -23.08 3.46
C TYR A 221 -10.31 -23.68 2.10
N SER A 222 -10.37 -25.00 2.02
CA SER A 222 -10.25 -25.77 0.79
C SER A 222 -11.19 -26.97 0.88
N ASP A 223 -11.53 -27.55 -0.26
CA ASP A 223 -12.36 -28.75 -0.38
C ASP A 223 -13.61 -28.74 0.52
N GLY A 224 -13.72 -29.64 1.48
CA GLY A 224 -14.89 -29.78 2.35
C GLY A 224 -15.23 -28.53 3.20
N LYS A 225 -14.25 -27.68 3.53
CA LYS A 225 -14.48 -26.45 4.28
C LYS A 225 -15.10 -25.32 3.46
N LEU A 226 -14.97 -25.32 2.14
CA LEU A 226 -15.70 -24.41 1.25
C LEU A 226 -17.13 -24.88 1.01
N SER A 227 -17.42 -26.17 1.21
CA SER A 227 -18.74 -26.76 1.10
C SER A 227 -19.47 -26.32 -0.19
N SER A 228 -20.70 -25.80 -0.07
CA SER A 228 -21.52 -25.32 -1.20
C SER A 228 -20.93 -24.10 -1.92
N MET A 229 -19.96 -23.39 -1.33
CA MET A 229 -19.31 -22.23 -1.95
C MET A 229 -18.26 -22.62 -3.00
N LYS A 230 -17.85 -23.87 -3.05
CA LYS A 230 -16.92 -24.39 -4.04
C LYS A 230 -17.53 -24.23 -5.45
N SER A 231 -16.83 -23.49 -6.31
CA SER A 231 -17.26 -23.23 -7.71
C SER A 231 -18.63 -22.55 -7.88
N SER A 232 -19.15 -21.92 -6.83
CA SER A 232 -20.43 -21.18 -6.90
C SER A 232 -20.36 -19.79 -6.28
N SER A 233 -19.20 -19.40 -5.72
CA SER A 233 -19.02 -18.11 -5.08
C SER A 233 -19.06 -16.97 -6.08
N LYS A 234 -19.85 -15.92 -5.80
CA LYS A 234 -20.01 -14.78 -6.69
C LYS A 234 -19.58 -13.46 -6.08
N SER A 235 -19.76 -13.26 -4.78
CA SER A 235 -19.40 -12.01 -4.13
C SER A 235 -18.73 -12.22 -2.77
N LEU A 236 -18.07 -11.18 -2.26
CA LEU A 236 -17.26 -11.23 -1.05
C LEU A 236 -17.40 -9.93 -0.25
N LEU A 237 -17.52 -10.05 1.06
CA LEU A 237 -17.34 -8.97 2.02
C LEU A 237 -16.11 -9.28 2.88
N VAL A 238 -15.09 -8.43 2.83
CA VAL A 238 -13.95 -8.49 3.75
C VAL A 238 -14.14 -7.44 4.83
N LYS A 239 -14.15 -7.85 6.09
CA LYS A 239 -14.26 -6.93 7.22
C LYS A 239 -12.94 -6.19 7.43
N ARG A 240 -13.02 -4.91 7.79
CA ARG A 240 -11.83 -4.09 8.07
C ARG A 240 -10.87 -4.78 9.04
N GLY A 241 -9.59 -4.50 8.92
CA GLY A 241 -8.52 -5.15 9.67
C GLY A 241 -8.18 -6.56 9.21
N ASN A 242 -8.64 -6.98 8.02
CA ASN A 242 -8.35 -8.30 7.47
C ASN A 242 -7.93 -8.25 6.00
N MET A 243 -7.26 -9.30 5.58
CA MET A 243 -6.88 -9.58 4.20
C MET A 243 -7.40 -10.96 3.82
N VAL A 244 -7.94 -11.09 2.61
CA VAL A 244 -8.42 -12.38 2.06
C VAL A 244 -7.70 -12.68 0.77
N THR A 245 -7.20 -13.91 0.66
CA THR A 245 -6.74 -14.48 -0.61
C THR A 245 -7.71 -15.56 -1.07
N LEU A 246 -8.16 -15.45 -2.32
CA LEU A 246 -8.98 -16.44 -3.02
C LEU A 246 -8.16 -17.06 -4.15
N ALA A 247 -8.30 -18.38 -4.41
CA ALA A 247 -7.61 -19.04 -5.49
C ALA A 247 -8.42 -20.17 -6.15
N GLU A 248 -8.05 -20.47 -7.38
CA GLU A 248 -8.67 -21.48 -8.25
C GLU A 248 -8.48 -22.90 -7.73
N LYS A 249 -7.28 -23.23 -7.21
CA LYS A 249 -6.95 -24.61 -6.82
C LYS A 249 -6.91 -24.76 -5.29
N GLU A 250 -7.19 -25.96 -4.80
CA GLU A 250 -7.28 -26.29 -3.37
C GLU A 250 -5.99 -26.05 -2.58
N ASP A 251 -4.86 -26.07 -3.25
CA ASP A 251 -3.56 -25.76 -2.67
C ASP A 251 -3.23 -24.26 -2.63
N GLY A 252 -4.12 -23.40 -3.15
CA GLY A 252 -3.94 -21.95 -3.22
C GLY A 252 -3.23 -21.47 -4.48
N THR A 253 -2.94 -22.39 -5.42
CA THR A 253 -2.30 -22.08 -6.72
C THR A 253 -3.33 -21.80 -7.82
N GLY A 254 -2.85 -21.57 -9.04
CA GLY A 254 -3.67 -21.13 -10.17
C GLY A 254 -3.99 -19.64 -10.11
N ILE A 255 -5.08 -19.25 -10.75
CA ILE A 255 -5.57 -17.86 -10.71
C ILE A 255 -5.92 -17.52 -9.27
N SER A 256 -5.38 -16.41 -8.76
CA SER A 256 -5.64 -15.98 -7.39
C SER A 256 -5.71 -14.45 -7.29
N VAL A 257 -6.48 -13.98 -6.31
CA VAL A 257 -6.66 -12.55 -6.00
C VAL A 257 -6.49 -12.31 -4.50
N ASN A 258 -6.07 -11.11 -4.16
CA ASN A 258 -5.90 -10.67 -2.78
C ASN A 258 -6.72 -9.40 -2.54
N TYR A 259 -7.50 -9.35 -1.46
CA TYR A 259 -8.28 -8.19 -1.04
C TYR A 259 -7.87 -7.76 0.36
N VAL A 260 -7.50 -6.50 0.51
CA VAL A 260 -7.07 -5.90 1.79
C VAL A 260 -8.12 -4.90 2.24
N ALA A 261 -8.74 -5.17 3.37
CA ALA A 261 -9.65 -4.27 4.08
C ALA A 261 -8.92 -3.68 5.30
N GLN A 262 -8.13 -2.62 5.08
CA GLN A 262 -7.35 -2.00 6.15
C GLN A 262 -8.24 -1.18 7.09
N ASP A 263 -8.84 -0.10 6.59
CA ASP A 263 -9.52 0.92 7.39
C ASP A 263 -11.05 0.87 7.24
N HIS A 264 -11.55 0.24 6.19
CA HIS A 264 -12.96 0.03 5.94
C HIS A 264 -13.22 -1.32 5.26
N ASP A 265 -14.45 -1.79 5.35
CA ASP A 265 -14.86 -3.04 4.73
C ASP A 265 -14.68 -3.00 3.19
N VAL A 266 -14.19 -4.09 2.61
CA VAL A 266 -14.13 -4.26 1.16
C VAL A 266 -15.33 -5.08 0.69
N VAL A 267 -16.13 -4.49 -0.19
CA VAL A 267 -17.24 -5.15 -0.86
C VAL A 267 -16.85 -5.48 -2.29
N VAL A 268 -16.89 -6.75 -2.64
CA VAL A 268 -16.69 -7.25 -4.00
C VAL A 268 -18.04 -7.78 -4.46
N ASN A 269 -18.78 -6.98 -5.24
CA ASN A 269 -20.12 -7.33 -5.72
C ASN A 269 -20.11 -8.50 -6.69
N ASP A 270 -19.05 -8.58 -7.52
CA ASP A 270 -18.80 -9.68 -8.44
C ASP A 270 -17.32 -10.09 -8.38
N LEU A 271 -17.06 -11.33 -8.03
CA LEU A 271 -15.71 -11.91 -8.12
C LEU A 271 -15.27 -11.99 -9.59
N PRO A 272 -13.95 -12.01 -9.89
CA PRO A 272 -13.48 -12.28 -11.24
C PRO A 272 -14.14 -13.53 -11.83
N ALA A 273 -14.58 -13.45 -13.08
CA ALA A 273 -15.36 -14.51 -13.73
C ALA A 273 -14.66 -15.87 -13.70
N GLU A 274 -13.32 -15.86 -13.83
CA GLU A 274 -12.51 -17.06 -13.76
C GLU A 274 -12.60 -17.75 -12.37
N LEU A 275 -12.75 -16.97 -11.29
CA LEU A 275 -12.85 -17.51 -9.93
C LEU A 275 -14.28 -17.91 -9.56
N GLN A 276 -15.31 -17.31 -10.15
CA GLN A 276 -16.71 -17.66 -9.81
C GLN A 276 -16.99 -19.13 -10.06
N ALA A 277 -16.47 -19.71 -11.16
CA ALA A 277 -16.69 -21.11 -11.53
C ALA A 277 -15.62 -22.08 -10.99
N SER A 278 -14.50 -21.58 -10.51
CA SER A 278 -13.32 -22.42 -10.17
C SER A 278 -12.80 -22.23 -8.75
N LEU A 279 -13.41 -21.39 -7.92
CA LEU A 279 -12.93 -21.12 -6.55
C LEU A 279 -12.84 -22.41 -5.72
N ARG A 280 -11.63 -22.72 -5.21
CA ARG A 280 -11.37 -23.88 -4.35
C ARG A 280 -10.51 -23.59 -3.14
N PHE A 281 -10.09 -22.34 -2.98
CA PHE A 281 -9.24 -21.93 -1.86
C PHE A 281 -9.63 -20.53 -1.38
N ALA A 282 -9.74 -20.38 -0.07
CA ALA A 282 -9.80 -19.07 0.60
C ALA A 282 -8.96 -19.10 1.87
N ARG A 283 -8.26 -18.00 2.15
CA ARG A 283 -7.51 -17.83 3.38
C ARG A 283 -7.56 -16.39 3.85
N VAL A 284 -7.77 -16.21 5.16
CA VAL A 284 -7.87 -14.89 5.79
C VAL A 284 -6.71 -14.67 6.73
N PHE A 285 -6.14 -13.47 6.70
CA PHE A 285 -5.12 -13.03 7.65
C PHE A 285 -5.53 -11.68 8.25
N PRO A 286 -5.34 -11.47 9.58
CA PRO A 286 -5.50 -10.16 10.20
C PRO A 286 -4.46 -9.18 9.64
N TRP A 287 -4.92 -8.03 9.13
CA TRP A 287 -4.04 -7.00 8.57
C TRP A 287 -3.22 -6.29 9.64
N ARG A 288 -2.06 -5.69 9.25
CA ARG A 288 -1.19 -4.91 10.13
C ARG A 288 -0.97 -3.51 9.56
N TRP A 289 -1.08 -2.48 10.41
CA TRP A 289 -0.88 -1.07 10.03
C TRP A 289 0.58 -0.66 10.22
N THR A 290 1.46 -1.39 9.60
CA THR A 290 2.92 -1.23 9.67
C THR A 290 3.36 0.06 8.95
N SER A 291 4.33 0.81 9.51
CA SER A 291 4.92 1.95 8.82
C SER A 291 5.80 1.53 7.64
N LYS A 292 6.07 2.46 6.69
CA LYS A 292 6.93 2.18 5.54
C LYS A 292 8.35 1.78 5.94
N LYS A 293 8.87 2.35 7.05
CA LYS A 293 10.26 2.24 7.48
C LYS A 293 10.57 0.91 8.14
N GLY A 294 11.58 0.21 7.62
CA GLY A 294 12.05 -1.08 8.12
C GLY A 294 13.56 -1.21 8.09
N ILE A 295 14.04 -2.41 8.40
CA ILE A 295 15.47 -2.77 8.29
C ILE A 295 15.63 -4.16 7.70
N ALA A 296 16.65 -4.33 6.87
CA ALA A 296 17.12 -5.62 6.39
C ALA A 296 18.13 -6.18 7.39
N GLY A 297 17.84 -7.33 7.99
CA GLY A 297 18.72 -8.06 8.91
C GLY A 297 18.28 -8.05 10.38
N PRO A 298 19.12 -8.52 11.31
CA PRO A 298 18.85 -8.54 12.75
C PRO A 298 18.46 -7.16 13.25
N ILE A 299 17.44 -7.09 14.09
CA ILE A 299 16.83 -5.84 14.54
C ILE A 299 17.86 -5.06 15.35
N PRO A 300 18.31 -3.89 14.90
CA PRO A 300 19.01 -2.96 15.77
C PRO A 300 17.97 -2.30 16.70
N GLU A 301 18.17 -2.43 17.98
CA GLU A 301 17.38 -1.71 18.97
C GLU A 301 17.38 -0.20 18.68
N ASN A 302 16.31 0.49 19.05
CA ASN A 302 16.20 1.96 19.03
C ASN A 302 16.21 2.64 17.65
N LEU A 303 15.72 1.98 16.58
CA LEU A 303 15.56 2.63 15.27
C LEU A 303 14.13 3.05 14.91
N ASN A 304 13.15 2.83 15.79
CA ASN A 304 11.74 3.15 15.55
C ASN A 304 11.24 2.60 14.21
N LEU A 305 11.18 1.29 14.11
CA LEU A 305 10.86 0.53 12.89
C LEU A 305 9.44 0.00 12.93
N GLY A 306 8.80 -0.14 11.77
CA GLY A 306 7.54 -0.85 11.63
C GLY A 306 7.70 -2.32 11.25
N TRP A 307 8.79 -2.66 10.55
CA TRP A 307 9.00 -4.01 10.05
C TRP A 307 10.48 -4.33 9.83
N TYR A 308 10.76 -5.65 9.69
CA TYR A 308 12.09 -6.16 9.34
C TYR A 308 11.99 -7.54 8.69
N TYR A 309 13.07 -7.97 8.07
CA TYR A 309 13.31 -9.34 7.64
C TYR A 309 14.81 -9.66 7.79
N ASP A 310 15.17 -10.94 7.80
CA ASP A 310 16.52 -11.41 8.09
C ASP A 310 17.01 -12.50 7.12
N TRP A 311 16.56 -12.44 5.87
CA TRP A 311 16.83 -13.44 4.80
C TRP A 311 16.42 -14.86 5.19
N ASN A 312 15.56 -15.01 6.17
CA ASN A 312 15.13 -16.29 6.74
C ASN A 312 13.61 -16.30 6.98
N ILE A 313 13.14 -17.31 7.70
CA ILE A 313 11.75 -17.50 8.09
C ILE A 313 11.61 -17.82 9.58
N GLY A 314 12.70 -17.72 10.34
CA GLY A 314 12.79 -18.21 11.71
C GLY A 314 12.06 -17.36 12.76
N GLN A 315 11.92 -16.06 12.53
CA GLN A 315 11.39 -15.12 13.52
C GLN A 315 9.86 -15.01 13.51
N ASN A 316 9.31 -14.28 14.47
CA ASN A 316 7.89 -13.97 14.59
C ASN A 316 7.71 -12.46 14.73
N SER A 317 6.56 -11.96 14.32
CA SER A 317 6.14 -10.59 14.59
C SER A 317 5.84 -10.39 16.08
N THR A 318 6.05 -9.16 16.56
CA THR A 318 5.58 -8.70 17.88
C THR A 318 4.35 -7.79 17.70
N PRO A 319 3.67 -7.37 18.76
CA PRO A 319 2.61 -6.38 18.63
C PRO A 319 3.05 -5.10 17.91
N ASP A 320 4.28 -4.62 18.15
CA ASP A 320 4.79 -3.37 17.59
C ASP A 320 5.51 -3.51 16.25
N LEU A 321 6.04 -4.71 15.93
CA LEU A 321 6.99 -4.88 14.83
C LEU A 321 6.63 -6.09 13.96
N GLU A 322 6.42 -5.88 12.68
CA GLU A 322 6.16 -6.98 11.74
C GLU A 322 7.47 -7.63 11.30
N TYR A 323 7.56 -8.95 11.49
CA TYR A 323 8.54 -9.79 10.82
C TYR A 323 8.00 -10.25 9.46
N VAL A 324 8.71 -9.98 8.39
CA VAL A 324 8.32 -10.41 7.04
C VAL A 324 9.19 -11.60 6.64
N ALA A 325 8.56 -12.74 6.40
CA ALA A 325 9.24 -13.94 5.95
C ALA A 325 9.71 -13.82 4.49
N ILE A 326 10.76 -14.56 4.13
CA ILE A 326 11.29 -14.62 2.77
C ILE A 326 11.48 -16.07 2.30
N LYS A 327 11.14 -16.35 1.05
CA LYS A 327 11.63 -17.50 0.31
C LYS A 327 12.95 -17.13 -0.37
N GLN A 328 14.08 -17.27 0.35
CA GLN A 328 15.35 -16.72 -0.11
C GLN A 328 15.88 -17.35 -1.40
N LYS A 329 15.77 -18.70 -1.51
CA LYS A 329 16.23 -19.50 -2.66
C LYS A 329 15.17 -20.52 -3.07
N ARG A 330 15.33 -21.14 -4.23
CA ARG A 330 14.37 -22.10 -4.78
C ARG A 330 13.90 -23.16 -3.78
N TYR A 331 14.79 -23.71 -2.99
CA TYR A 331 14.51 -24.81 -2.06
C TYR A 331 14.66 -24.42 -0.59
N TRP A 332 14.89 -23.12 -0.27
CA TRP A 332 15.11 -22.69 1.09
C TRP A 332 14.63 -21.25 1.34
N PRO A 333 14.05 -20.97 2.52
CA PRO A 333 13.53 -21.91 3.51
C PRO A 333 12.23 -22.57 3.06
N GLY A 334 11.83 -23.68 3.73
CA GLY A 334 10.52 -24.30 3.51
C GLY A 334 9.36 -23.41 3.97
N LEU A 335 8.23 -23.45 3.25
CA LEU A 335 7.06 -22.59 3.51
C LEU A 335 5.95 -23.28 4.32
N ASP A 336 6.17 -24.49 4.81
CA ASP A 336 5.27 -25.14 5.78
C ASP A 336 5.51 -24.55 7.17
N GLN A 337 4.78 -23.46 7.47
CA GLN A 337 4.97 -22.63 8.66
C GLN A 337 3.64 -22.41 9.40
N ASP A 338 3.72 -22.26 10.72
CA ASP A 338 2.63 -21.71 11.51
C ASP A 338 2.52 -20.20 11.31
N TRP A 339 1.78 -19.79 10.25
CA TRP A 339 1.59 -18.39 9.90
C TRP A 339 0.83 -17.60 10.98
N LYS A 340 0.03 -18.28 11.83
CA LYS A 340 -0.62 -17.62 12.96
C LYS A 340 0.40 -17.17 13.99
N ARG A 341 1.33 -18.05 14.37
CA ARG A 341 2.41 -17.72 15.31
C ARG A 341 3.36 -16.67 14.73
N LYS A 342 3.63 -16.71 13.43
CA LYS A 342 4.49 -15.72 12.78
C LYS A 342 3.88 -14.34 12.76
N GLY A 343 2.55 -14.22 12.72
CA GLY A 343 1.86 -12.93 12.73
C GLY A 343 2.21 -12.01 11.57
N THR A 344 2.60 -12.59 10.42
CA THR A 344 2.87 -11.85 9.18
C THR A 344 1.74 -12.03 8.17
N VAL A 345 1.58 -11.06 7.29
CA VAL A 345 0.65 -11.11 6.17
C VAL A 345 1.35 -11.05 4.82
N HIS A 346 2.67 -10.92 4.83
CA HIS A 346 3.52 -10.75 3.65
C HIS A 346 4.57 -11.85 3.54
N LEU A 347 4.96 -12.17 2.30
CA LEU A 347 6.07 -13.06 2.00
C LEU A 347 6.90 -12.44 0.87
N LEU A 348 8.19 -12.26 1.10
CA LEU A 348 9.14 -11.84 0.08
C LEU A 348 9.52 -13.03 -0.82
N GLY A 349 9.73 -12.74 -2.10
CA GLY A 349 10.25 -13.68 -3.08
C GLY A 349 11.75 -13.92 -2.93
N TYR A 350 12.36 -14.49 -3.98
CA TYR A 350 13.77 -14.88 -3.98
C TYR A 350 14.71 -13.68 -3.89
N ASN A 351 15.83 -13.85 -3.17
CA ASN A 351 16.82 -12.79 -2.95
C ASN A 351 17.85 -12.75 -4.08
N GLU A 352 17.94 -11.64 -4.78
CA GLU A 352 18.88 -11.37 -5.86
C GLU A 352 19.10 -12.57 -6.81
N PRO A 353 18.05 -13.07 -7.48
CA PRO A 353 18.18 -14.21 -8.39
C PRO A 353 19.08 -13.89 -9.59
N ASP A 354 19.29 -12.63 -9.91
CA ASP A 354 20.18 -12.10 -10.94
C ASP A 354 21.68 -12.20 -10.58
N LYS A 355 22.03 -12.47 -9.31
CA LYS A 355 23.40 -12.58 -8.82
C LYS A 355 23.85 -14.03 -8.65
N ALA A 356 25.07 -14.33 -9.12
CA ALA A 356 25.63 -15.68 -9.09
C ALA A 356 25.95 -16.19 -7.68
N ASP A 357 26.22 -15.30 -6.74
CA ASP A 357 26.56 -15.55 -5.33
C ASP A 357 25.34 -15.49 -4.39
N GLN A 358 24.15 -15.14 -4.91
CA GLN A 358 22.90 -15.04 -4.15
C GLN A 358 21.93 -16.21 -4.49
N ALA A 359 20.67 -15.95 -4.80
CA ALA A 359 19.75 -17.02 -5.14
C ALA A 359 20.12 -17.72 -6.47
N LYS A 360 20.73 -17.00 -7.41
CA LYS A 360 21.22 -17.53 -8.71
C LYS A 360 20.16 -18.36 -9.41
N MET A 361 19.14 -17.71 -9.92
CA MET A 361 18.01 -18.38 -10.57
C MET A 361 17.75 -17.78 -11.95
N THR A 362 17.41 -18.61 -12.89
CA THR A 362 16.76 -18.17 -14.12
C THR A 362 15.33 -17.74 -13.86
N VAL A 363 14.77 -16.92 -14.75
CA VAL A 363 13.36 -16.52 -14.66
C VAL A 363 12.43 -17.75 -14.70
N ASP A 364 12.75 -18.75 -15.52
CA ASP A 364 11.93 -19.96 -15.64
C ASP A 364 11.94 -20.81 -14.36
N GLU A 365 13.08 -20.90 -13.67
CA GLU A 365 13.16 -21.55 -12.35
C GLU A 365 12.34 -20.82 -11.30
N ALA A 366 12.39 -19.48 -11.29
CA ALA A 366 11.60 -18.67 -10.39
C ALA A 366 10.08 -18.83 -10.64
N ILE A 367 9.65 -18.77 -11.90
CA ILE A 367 8.26 -18.99 -12.32
C ILE A 367 7.80 -20.40 -11.95
N SER A 368 8.63 -21.44 -12.19
CA SER A 368 8.28 -22.82 -11.84
C SER A 368 8.13 -23.06 -10.34
N GLY A 369 8.84 -22.28 -9.52
CA GLY A 369 8.75 -22.31 -8.06
C GLY A 369 7.66 -21.46 -7.46
N TRP A 370 7.10 -20.51 -8.22
CA TRP A 370 6.14 -19.52 -7.71
C TRP A 370 4.86 -20.12 -7.10
N PRO A 371 4.31 -21.25 -7.60
CA PRO A 371 3.17 -21.90 -6.97
C PRO A 371 3.33 -22.22 -5.49
N GLU A 372 4.55 -22.55 -5.01
CA GLU A 372 4.81 -22.78 -3.59
C GLU A 372 4.55 -21.54 -2.73
N LEU A 373 4.89 -20.34 -3.25
CA LEU A 373 4.61 -19.07 -2.56
C LEU A 373 3.10 -18.77 -2.59
N LEU A 374 2.44 -18.95 -3.72
CA LEU A 374 0.98 -18.76 -3.87
C LEU A 374 0.19 -19.58 -2.84
N GLY A 375 0.60 -20.84 -2.61
CA GLY A 375 -0.04 -21.78 -1.69
C GLY A 375 -0.06 -21.30 -0.22
N THR A 376 0.77 -20.33 0.15
CA THR A 376 0.74 -19.72 1.49
C THR A 376 -0.50 -18.87 1.71
N GLY A 377 -1.08 -18.31 0.67
CA GLY A 377 -2.18 -17.34 0.74
C GLY A 377 -1.76 -15.96 1.26
N LEU A 378 -0.47 -15.73 1.51
CA LEU A 378 0.07 -14.43 1.93
C LEU A 378 0.10 -13.44 0.75
N ARG A 379 0.27 -12.16 1.04
CA ARG A 379 0.56 -11.12 0.06
C ARG A 379 2.01 -11.24 -0.38
N LEU A 380 2.25 -11.33 -1.70
CA LEU A 380 3.52 -11.77 -2.26
C LEU A 380 4.30 -10.64 -2.92
N GLY A 381 5.57 -10.48 -2.51
CA GLY A 381 6.55 -9.67 -3.22
C GLY A 381 7.23 -10.44 -4.34
N SER A 382 7.54 -9.77 -5.45
CA SER A 382 8.38 -10.37 -6.50
C SER A 382 9.73 -10.85 -5.93
N PRO A 383 10.49 -11.64 -6.67
CA PRO A 383 11.92 -11.75 -6.37
C PRO A 383 12.55 -10.36 -6.30
N ALA A 384 13.37 -10.11 -5.26
CA ALA A 384 14.09 -8.86 -5.09
C ALA A 384 15.38 -8.89 -5.91
N VAL A 385 15.46 -8.12 -6.98
CA VAL A 385 16.68 -8.04 -7.82
C VAL A 385 17.63 -6.97 -7.29
N SER A 386 18.92 -7.13 -7.63
CA SER A 386 19.91 -6.06 -7.45
C SER A 386 19.53 -4.84 -8.29
N ASP A 387 20.11 -3.68 -8.01
CA ASP A 387 19.86 -2.45 -8.79
C ASP A 387 20.32 -2.54 -10.25
N GLY A 388 21.15 -3.52 -10.60
CA GLY A 388 21.52 -3.88 -11.97
C GLY A 388 20.59 -4.94 -12.63
N GLY A 389 19.73 -5.60 -11.85
CA GLY A 389 18.93 -6.76 -12.27
C GLY A 389 17.57 -6.46 -12.92
N LEU A 390 17.28 -5.21 -13.30
CA LEU A 390 15.95 -4.82 -13.80
C LEU A 390 15.49 -5.62 -15.03
N GLY A 391 16.39 -6.03 -15.92
CA GLY A 391 16.06 -6.89 -17.06
C GLY A 391 15.44 -8.20 -16.61
N TRP A 392 16.07 -8.86 -15.64
CA TRP A 392 15.58 -10.09 -15.03
C TRP A 392 14.19 -9.91 -14.39
N LEU A 393 14.02 -8.82 -13.63
CA LEU A 393 12.74 -8.49 -12.98
C LEU A 393 11.61 -8.33 -14.01
N TYR A 394 11.87 -7.58 -15.08
CA TYR A 394 10.85 -7.33 -16.09
C TYR A 394 10.45 -8.59 -16.85
N ASP A 395 11.40 -9.47 -17.12
CA ASP A 395 11.12 -10.77 -17.75
C ASP A 395 10.30 -11.68 -16.81
N PHE A 396 10.62 -11.67 -15.50
CA PHE A 396 9.84 -12.38 -14.49
C PHE A 396 8.40 -11.85 -14.43
N MET A 397 8.22 -10.53 -14.29
CA MET A 397 6.89 -9.90 -14.20
C MET A 397 6.05 -10.19 -15.46
N LYS A 398 6.65 -10.07 -16.64
CA LYS A 398 5.99 -10.40 -17.90
C LYS A 398 5.51 -11.86 -17.92
N LYS A 399 6.37 -12.82 -17.58
CA LYS A 399 6.00 -14.24 -17.54
C LYS A 399 4.97 -14.56 -16.47
N ALA A 400 5.05 -13.90 -15.31
CA ALA A 400 4.06 -14.04 -14.24
C ALA A 400 2.68 -13.56 -14.71
N ASP A 401 2.60 -12.40 -15.36
CA ASP A 401 1.35 -11.84 -15.89
C ASP A 401 0.78 -12.72 -17.03
N GLU A 402 1.61 -13.20 -17.97
CA GLU A 402 1.20 -14.13 -19.03
C GLU A 402 0.61 -15.43 -18.46
N LYS A 403 1.15 -15.93 -17.36
CA LYS A 403 0.67 -17.15 -16.67
C LYS A 403 -0.40 -16.87 -15.61
N LYS A 404 -0.85 -15.63 -15.47
CA LYS A 404 -1.81 -15.17 -14.44
C LYS A 404 -1.39 -15.53 -13.01
N LEU A 405 -0.08 -15.53 -12.74
CA LEU A 405 0.47 -15.75 -11.40
C LEU A 405 0.43 -14.45 -10.62
N ARG A 406 -0.14 -14.48 -9.43
CA ARG A 406 -0.28 -13.30 -8.58
C ARG A 406 1.08 -12.85 -8.03
N VAL A 407 1.39 -11.56 -8.21
CA VAL A 407 2.48 -10.82 -7.59
C VAL A 407 1.89 -9.51 -7.10
N ASP A 408 1.86 -9.29 -5.79
CA ASP A 408 1.10 -8.17 -5.20
C ASP A 408 1.91 -6.88 -5.12
N PHE A 409 3.22 -6.97 -5.01
CA PHE A 409 4.15 -5.83 -5.03
C PHE A 409 5.50 -6.24 -5.61
N VAL A 410 6.27 -5.26 -6.07
CA VAL A 410 7.61 -5.48 -6.61
C VAL A 410 8.65 -5.20 -5.54
N ALA A 411 9.59 -6.11 -5.35
CA ALA A 411 10.73 -5.97 -4.45
C ALA A 411 12.02 -5.68 -5.23
N VAL A 412 12.85 -4.74 -4.74
CA VAL A 412 14.12 -4.35 -5.35
C VAL A 412 15.15 -3.96 -4.29
N HIS A 413 16.44 -4.00 -4.67
CA HIS A 413 17.54 -3.43 -3.88
C HIS A 413 18.05 -2.16 -4.55
N TYR A 414 18.68 -1.27 -3.74
CA TYR A 414 19.21 -0.02 -4.24
C TYR A 414 20.46 0.41 -3.45
N TYR A 415 21.62 0.45 -4.12
CA TYR A 415 22.90 0.83 -3.53
C TYR A 415 23.68 1.87 -4.36
N ARG A 416 22.97 2.66 -5.18
CA ARG A 416 23.60 3.74 -5.95
C ARG A 416 23.78 4.98 -5.11
N ALA A 417 24.87 5.72 -5.36
CA ALA A 417 25.13 7.03 -4.79
C ALA A 417 25.59 7.99 -5.90
N THR A 418 25.49 9.28 -5.61
CA THR A 418 26.00 10.33 -6.49
C THR A 418 27.53 10.40 -6.48
N ALA A 419 28.12 10.95 -7.54
CA ALA A 419 29.56 11.16 -7.62
C ALA A 419 30.06 12.20 -6.59
N ASP A 420 29.21 13.13 -6.17
CA ASP A 420 29.46 14.06 -5.07
C ASP A 420 28.69 13.57 -3.82
N PRO A 421 29.39 13.08 -2.77
CA PRO A 421 28.74 12.66 -1.53
C PRO A 421 27.95 13.77 -0.82
N GLY A 422 28.23 15.05 -1.13
CA GLY A 422 27.49 16.20 -0.60
C GLY A 422 26.14 16.45 -1.27
N ASP A 423 25.87 15.82 -2.43
CA ASP A 423 24.63 16.00 -3.17
C ASP A 423 23.50 15.09 -2.66
N ALA A 424 23.04 15.35 -1.45
CA ALA A 424 21.93 14.61 -0.83
C ALA A 424 20.63 14.66 -1.65
N ARG A 425 20.36 15.80 -2.31
CA ARG A 425 19.19 15.96 -3.17
C ARG A 425 19.31 15.13 -4.44
N GLY A 426 20.49 15.11 -5.06
CA GLY A 426 20.78 14.28 -6.21
C GLY A 426 20.64 12.80 -5.89
N ALA A 427 21.13 12.34 -4.72
CA ALA A 427 20.96 10.97 -4.26
C ALA A 427 19.47 10.56 -4.17
N ALA A 428 18.64 11.40 -3.54
CA ALA A 428 17.18 11.17 -3.47
C ALA A 428 16.52 11.17 -4.85
N ASN A 429 16.88 12.10 -5.74
CA ASN A 429 16.33 12.17 -7.10
C ASN A 429 16.74 10.96 -7.96
N GLN A 430 18.00 10.52 -7.85
CA GLN A 430 18.48 9.34 -8.57
C GLN A 430 17.70 8.07 -8.14
N MET A 431 17.45 7.90 -6.84
CA MET A 431 16.63 6.80 -6.33
C MET A 431 15.19 6.93 -6.80
N ARG A 432 14.59 8.12 -6.76
CA ARG A 432 13.24 8.37 -7.27
C ARG A 432 13.10 7.93 -8.73
N ASN A 433 13.99 8.39 -9.61
CA ASN A 433 13.95 8.06 -11.03
C ASN A 433 14.06 6.54 -11.27
N PHE A 434 14.90 5.86 -10.49
CA PHE A 434 15.01 4.39 -10.53
C PHE A 434 13.68 3.72 -10.17
N LEU A 435 13.01 4.17 -9.11
CA LEU A 435 11.74 3.61 -8.65
C LEU A 435 10.57 3.95 -9.59
N GLU A 436 10.52 5.17 -10.13
CA GLU A 436 9.53 5.59 -11.13
C GLU A 436 9.58 4.71 -12.38
N GLN A 437 10.79 4.45 -12.91
CA GLN A 437 10.97 3.56 -14.06
C GLN A 437 10.39 2.15 -13.80
N ILE A 438 10.56 1.61 -12.60
CA ILE A 438 10.04 0.30 -12.22
C ILE A 438 8.52 0.34 -12.08
N HIS A 439 8.00 1.35 -11.40
CA HIS A 439 6.55 1.50 -11.20
C HIS A 439 5.81 1.72 -12.52
N GLU A 440 6.32 2.56 -13.40
CA GLU A 440 5.74 2.79 -14.72
C GLU A 440 5.62 1.50 -15.54
N ARG A 441 6.59 0.61 -15.43
CA ARG A 441 6.61 -0.64 -16.19
C ARG A 441 5.79 -1.76 -15.55
N THR A 442 5.75 -1.84 -14.23
CA THR A 442 5.10 -2.94 -13.50
C THR A 442 3.70 -2.62 -13.01
N LYS A 443 3.39 -1.33 -12.82
CA LYS A 443 2.12 -0.83 -12.26
C LYS A 443 1.77 -1.44 -10.90
N ARG A 444 2.79 -1.81 -10.12
CA ARG A 444 2.64 -2.39 -8.78
C ARG A 444 3.30 -1.52 -7.73
N PRO A 445 2.85 -1.57 -6.47
CA PRO A 445 3.56 -0.94 -5.35
C PRO A 445 4.99 -1.49 -5.26
N ILE A 446 5.91 -0.67 -4.78
CA ILE A 446 7.33 -1.05 -4.67
C ILE A 446 7.73 -1.17 -3.20
N TRP A 447 8.45 -2.24 -2.88
CA TRP A 447 9.20 -2.40 -1.66
C TRP A 447 10.69 -2.37 -1.98
N ILE A 448 11.42 -1.45 -1.35
CA ILE A 448 12.88 -1.45 -1.41
C ILE A 448 13.37 -2.28 -0.22
N THR A 449 13.63 -3.56 -0.46
CA THR A 449 13.92 -4.52 0.62
C THR A 449 15.34 -4.39 1.15
N GLU A 450 16.24 -3.78 0.38
CA GLU A 450 17.57 -3.36 0.83
C GLU A 450 17.94 -2.03 0.17
N TRP A 451 18.42 -1.08 0.97
CA TRP A 451 18.97 0.16 0.42
C TRP A 451 19.99 0.83 1.34
N ASN A 452 20.90 1.56 0.73
CA ASN A 452 21.75 2.55 1.39
C ASN A 452 22.20 3.59 0.36
N ASN A 453 22.83 4.68 0.80
CA ASN A 453 23.45 5.68 -0.06
C ASN A 453 24.85 5.18 -0.49
N GLY A 454 24.88 4.23 -1.44
CA GLY A 454 26.09 3.51 -1.82
C GLY A 454 26.42 2.33 -0.90
N ALA A 455 27.49 1.62 -1.22
CA ALA A 455 28.03 0.51 -0.46
C ALA A 455 29.49 0.27 -0.86
N ASN A 456 30.24 -0.49 -0.04
CA ASN A 456 31.66 -0.80 -0.26
C ASN A 456 31.95 -1.59 -1.56
N TRP A 457 30.94 -2.14 -2.20
CA TRP A 457 31.06 -2.76 -3.53
C TRP A 457 30.66 -1.84 -4.68
N THR A 458 30.33 -0.58 -4.39
CA THR A 458 30.07 0.46 -5.41
C THR A 458 31.33 1.32 -5.57
N SER A 459 31.45 1.99 -6.74
CA SER A 459 32.58 2.91 -7.00
C SER A 459 32.32 4.33 -6.49
N ALA A 460 31.26 4.56 -5.74
CA ALA A 460 30.90 5.88 -5.24
C ALA A 460 31.88 6.35 -4.15
N PRO A 461 32.28 7.63 -4.13
CA PRO A 461 33.12 8.18 -3.07
C PRO A 461 32.46 8.05 -1.69
N ASP A 462 33.29 7.87 -0.66
CA ASP A 462 32.82 7.74 0.71
C ASP A 462 32.31 9.07 1.26
N PRO A 463 31.09 9.12 1.84
CA PRO A 463 30.58 10.30 2.52
C PRO A 463 31.23 10.45 3.90
N ASN A 464 31.39 11.67 4.38
CA ASN A 464 31.55 11.91 5.81
C ASN A 464 30.21 11.78 6.55
N GLU A 465 30.24 11.75 7.89
CA GLU A 465 29.03 11.57 8.72
C GLU A 465 27.92 12.60 8.42
N LYS A 466 28.28 13.87 8.19
CA LYS A 466 27.33 14.93 7.88
C LYS A 466 26.68 14.72 6.50
N GLN A 467 27.48 14.29 5.52
CA GLN A 467 27.01 14.00 4.17
C GLN A 467 26.08 12.77 4.16
N GLN A 468 26.48 11.70 4.85
CA GLN A 468 25.65 10.49 4.97
C GLN A 468 24.32 10.80 5.68
N LYS A 469 24.34 11.54 6.80
CA LYS A 469 23.11 11.98 7.47
C LYS A 469 22.18 12.72 6.52
N ALA A 470 22.70 13.71 5.80
CA ALA A 470 21.92 14.52 4.87
C ALA A 470 21.32 13.68 3.72
N ALA A 471 22.10 12.72 3.18
CA ALA A 471 21.61 11.81 2.14
C ALA A 471 20.49 10.90 2.67
N ILE A 472 20.66 10.29 3.85
CA ILE A 472 19.64 9.45 4.49
C ILE A 472 18.36 10.26 4.75
N GLU A 473 18.45 11.47 5.29
CA GLU A 473 17.29 12.37 5.52
C GLU A 473 16.53 12.69 4.22
N ALA A 474 17.27 13.03 3.15
CA ALA A 474 16.68 13.36 1.86
C ALA A 474 16.01 12.13 1.19
N MET A 475 16.65 10.97 1.25
CA MET A 475 16.14 9.73 0.69
C MET A 475 14.89 9.25 1.43
N ILE A 476 14.89 9.25 2.77
CA ILE A 476 13.69 8.88 3.55
C ILE A 476 12.53 9.82 3.24
N LYS A 477 12.79 11.13 3.21
CA LYS A 477 11.75 12.11 2.87
C LYS A 477 11.12 11.79 1.50
N MET A 478 11.95 11.51 0.50
CA MET A 478 11.50 11.13 -0.84
C MET A 478 10.69 9.83 -0.83
N LEU A 479 11.16 8.80 -0.10
CA LEU A 479 10.49 7.50 0.00
C LEU A 479 9.11 7.61 0.68
N ASP A 480 9.03 8.41 1.76
CA ASP A 480 7.76 8.64 2.47
C ASP A 480 6.74 9.39 1.61
N GLU A 481 7.20 10.37 0.81
CA GLU A 481 6.36 11.20 -0.04
C GLU A 481 5.99 10.53 -1.38
N THR A 482 6.63 9.41 -1.74
CA THR A 482 6.36 8.69 -2.99
C THR A 482 5.19 7.71 -2.80
N PRO A 483 4.03 7.93 -3.47
CA PRO A 483 2.81 7.17 -3.20
C PRO A 483 2.90 5.68 -3.54
N PHE A 484 3.65 5.33 -4.60
CA PHE A 484 3.81 3.93 -5.03
C PHE A 484 4.93 3.18 -4.27
N VAL A 485 5.72 3.86 -3.43
CA VAL A 485 6.61 3.21 -2.48
C VAL A 485 5.80 2.81 -1.26
N GLU A 486 5.65 1.51 -1.07
CA GLU A 486 4.88 0.98 0.05
C GLU A 486 5.76 0.72 1.27
N ARG A 487 6.96 0.13 1.09
CA ARG A 487 7.91 -0.12 2.18
C ARG A 487 9.35 0.05 1.74
N TYR A 488 10.23 0.33 2.71
CA TYR A 488 11.67 0.36 2.49
C TYR A 488 12.42 -0.13 3.73
N ALA A 489 13.49 -0.91 3.53
CA ALA A 489 14.35 -1.44 4.58
C ALA A 489 15.79 -1.04 4.35
N LEU A 490 16.34 -0.27 5.27
CA LEU A 490 17.75 0.11 5.22
C LEU A 490 18.62 -1.11 5.49
N TYR A 491 19.74 -1.22 4.78
CA TYR A 491 20.77 -2.24 4.97
C TYR A 491 21.99 -1.64 5.67
N ASN A 492 22.38 -2.23 6.82
CA ASN A 492 23.42 -1.66 7.68
C ASN A 492 24.82 -2.31 7.51
N TRP A 493 24.94 -3.44 6.78
CA TRP A 493 26.22 -4.13 6.57
C TRP A 493 26.97 -3.56 5.37
N VAL A 494 27.33 -2.31 5.49
CA VAL A 494 28.11 -1.50 4.55
C VAL A 494 29.38 -1.03 5.26
N GLU A 495 30.22 -0.22 4.61
CA GLU A 495 31.36 0.41 5.25
C GLU A 495 30.97 1.41 6.35
N ASP A 496 31.88 1.64 7.29
CA ASP A 496 31.61 2.38 8.53
C ASP A 496 30.99 3.77 8.29
N CYS A 497 31.39 4.47 7.24
CA CYS A 497 30.89 5.81 6.91
C CYS A 497 29.40 5.84 6.46
N ARG A 498 28.81 4.69 6.11
CA ARG A 498 27.42 4.57 5.65
C ARG A 498 26.49 3.86 6.63
N MET A 499 27.02 3.33 7.74
CA MET A 499 26.24 2.65 8.76
C MET A 499 25.29 3.62 9.49
N VAL A 500 24.13 3.13 9.87
CA VAL A 500 23.20 3.79 10.82
C VAL A 500 23.48 3.36 12.25
N LYS A 501 24.10 2.18 12.45
CA LYS A 501 24.66 1.73 13.72
C LYS A 501 26.08 1.26 13.51
N ASP A 502 26.97 1.75 14.34
CA ASP A 502 28.38 1.40 14.30
C ASP A 502 28.65 -0.04 14.82
N LYS A 503 29.90 -0.47 14.75
CA LYS A 503 30.32 -1.79 15.22
C LYS A 503 30.14 -2.02 16.74
N LYS A 504 29.90 -0.95 17.51
CA LYS A 504 29.61 -1.00 18.94
C LYS A 504 28.09 -0.93 19.21
N ASN A 505 27.28 -1.01 18.16
CA ASN A 505 25.82 -0.92 18.22
C ASN A 505 25.28 0.46 18.67
N ALA A 506 26.12 1.51 18.61
CA ALA A 506 25.71 2.89 18.85
C ALA A 506 25.15 3.52 17.57
N LEU A 507 24.18 4.43 17.72
CA LEU A 507 23.65 5.18 16.58
C LEU A 507 24.71 6.15 16.04
N THR A 508 24.90 6.13 14.73
CA THR A 508 25.62 7.18 14.01
C THR A 508 24.72 8.41 13.83
N PRO A 509 25.22 9.58 13.41
CA PRO A 509 24.37 10.71 13.06
C PRO A 509 23.31 10.39 11.99
N ALA A 510 23.62 9.50 11.03
CA ALA A 510 22.66 8.98 10.06
C ALA A 510 21.63 8.04 10.73
N GLY A 511 22.04 7.26 11.71
CA GLY A 511 21.18 6.41 12.52
C GLY A 511 20.21 7.18 13.40
N GLU A 512 20.64 8.29 13.99
CA GLU A 512 19.74 9.21 14.71
C GLU A 512 18.69 9.80 13.78
N ALA A 513 19.08 10.26 12.61
CA ALA A 513 18.15 10.76 11.59
C ALA A 513 17.15 9.68 11.15
N TYR A 514 17.62 8.43 10.96
CA TYR A 514 16.76 7.30 10.62
C TYR A 514 15.77 6.98 11.74
N ARG A 515 16.21 6.95 13.00
CA ARG A 515 15.37 6.73 14.18
C ARG A 515 14.28 7.79 14.32
N ASP A 516 14.68 9.07 14.25
CA ASP A 516 13.80 10.21 14.58
C ASP A 516 12.76 10.49 13.49
N LYS A 517 12.99 10.00 12.27
CA LYS A 517 12.01 10.15 11.19
C LYS A 517 10.82 9.25 11.41
N VAL A 518 9.65 9.85 11.57
CA VAL A 518 8.34 9.20 11.58
C VAL A 518 7.89 8.96 10.14
N SER A 519 7.67 7.70 9.78
CA SER A 519 7.17 7.33 8.46
C SER A 519 5.68 7.00 8.50
N PRO A 520 4.93 7.27 7.42
CA PRO A 520 3.50 6.96 7.34
C PRO A 520 3.26 5.44 7.33
N VAL A 521 2.00 5.06 7.54
CA VAL A 521 1.53 3.68 7.34
C VAL A 521 1.79 3.27 5.88
N ALA A 522 2.27 2.04 5.70
CA ALA A 522 2.81 1.56 4.43
C ALA A 522 1.76 1.44 3.32
N PHE A 523 0.65 0.78 3.63
CA PHE A 523 -0.41 0.50 2.68
C PHE A 523 -1.48 1.60 2.75
N THR A 524 -1.98 2.01 1.59
CA THR A 524 -3.14 2.90 1.49
C THR A 524 -4.25 2.13 0.81
N GLN A 525 -5.34 1.89 1.53
CA GLN A 525 -6.49 1.19 0.95
C GLN A 525 -7.11 2.05 -0.16
N PRO A 526 -7.30 1.50 -1.39
CA PRO A 526 -8.01 2.21 -2.44
C PRO A 526 -9.42 2.61 -1.97
N ARG A 527 -9.84 3.84 -2.29
CA ARG A 527 -11.19 4.30 -2.00
C ARG A 527 -12.19 3.44 -2.78
N ARG A 528 -13.35 3.19 -2.20
CA ARG A 528 -14.49 2.64 -2.96
C ARG A 528 -14.78 3.58 -4.14
N ALA A 529 -14.80 3.05 -5.35
CA ALA A 529 -15.52 3.69 -6.44
C ALA A 529 -16.98 3.83 -5.98
N ARG A 530 -17.51 5.06 -6.00
CA ARG A 530 -18.89 5.34 -5.65
C ARG A 530 -19.82 4.85 -6.74
#